data_9a174e786d200d884853596416618e61
#
_entry.id   9a174e786d200d884853596416618e61
#
_cell.length_a   1.000
_cell.length_b   1.000
_cell.length_c   1.000
_cell.angle_alpha   90.00
_cell.angle_beta   90.00
_cell.angle_gamma   90.00
#
_symmetry.space_group_name_H-M   'P 1'
#
loop_
_entity.id
_entity.type
_entity.pdbx_description
1 polymer ?
#
loop_
_entity_poly.entity_id
_entity_poly.type
_entity_poly.pdbx_seq_one_letter_code
_entity_poly.pdbx_strand_id
1 'polypeptide(L)'
;MAKLLSASQVLTIKRRTIQLEGAWGDCLGEIDSTGVVLVWGQSGNGKSSAVMSLAKELTKHGKVLYVSLEEGYALSFQNTLRRYSMQECKARFQVVTGEDMEAISARLSKRRSADFVVIDSFQYSQLNYKRYLEFKKKHSNKLIIFVSHADGKQPAGRAAVSVKYDADQKIWVEGYKAISNGRYIGNTGEYIIWEQGAKEYWGRKTKNNNEE
;
A
#
# COMPACT_ATOMS: atom_id res chain seq x y z
N MET A 1 2.47 22.07 24.77
CA MET A 1 2.52 22.94 23.57
C MET A 1 3.41 22.30 22.52
N ALA A 2 3.08 22.45 21.23
CA ALA A 2 3.96 22.00 20.15
C ALA A 2 5.25 22.85 20.13
N LYS A 3 6.41 22.20 19.94
CA LYS A 3 7.70 22.90 19.87
C LYS A 3 7.86 23.52 18.49
N LEU A 4 8.16 24.82 18.42
CA LEU A 4 8.55 25.49 17.19
C LEU A 4 10.01 25.11 16.87
N LEU A 5 10.28 24.73 15.61
CA LEU A 5 11.59 24.35 15.13
C LEU A 5 11.97 25.21 13.92
N SER A 6 13.24 25.63 13.86
CA SER A 6 13.80 26.23 12.65
C SER A 6 14.02 25.19 11.56
N ALA A 7 14.20 25.63 10.30
CA ALA A 7 14.49 24.74 9.18
C ALA A 7 15.74 23.88 9.45
N SER A 8 16.80 24.48 10.00
CA SER A 8 18.03 23.75 10.37
C SER A 8 17.78 22.66 11.42
N GLN A 9 16.95 22.94 12.42
CA GLN A 9 16.56 21.94 13.43
C GLN A 9 15.73 20.81 12.83
N VAL A 10 14.82 21.11 11.88
CA VAL A 10 14.04 20.11 11.17
C VAL A 10 14.96 19.18 10.35
N LEU A 11 15.98 19.74 9.67
CA LEU A 11 16.92 18.97 8.86
C LEU A 11 17.83 18.04 9.70
N THR A 12 17.97 18.28 11.02
CA THR A 12 18.71 17.38 11.92
C THR A 12 17.86 16.19 12.43
N ILE A 13 16.54 16.17 12.16
CA ILE A 13 15.68 15.07 12.58
C ILE A 13 16.00 13.84 11.75
N LYS A 14 16.53 12.82 12.38
CA LYS A 14 16.79 11.53 11.72
C LYS A 14 15.46 10.83 11.42
N ARG A 15 15.20 10.57 10.14
CA ARG A 15 14.09 9.72 9.69
C ARG A 15 14.64 8.33 9.39
N ARG A 16 13.86 7.29 9.75
CA ARG A 16 14.19 5.93 9.33
C ARG A 16 13.56 5.72 7.96
N THR A 17 14.39 5.45 6.97
CA THR A 17 13.96 5.17 5.59
C THR A 17 14.15 3.69 5.25
N ILE A 18 13.54 3.27 4.16
CA ILE A 18 13.64 1.94 3.58
C ILE A 18 14.07 2.12 2.13
N GLN A 19 15.23 1.57 1.77
CA GLN A 19 15.65 1.44 0.38
C GLN A 19 15.02 0.15 -0.17
N LEU A 20 14.04 0.29 -1.05
CA LEU A 20 13.45 -0.85 -1.75
C LEU A 20 14.40 -1.33 -2.85
N GLU A 21 14.32 -2.63 -3.18
CA GLU A 21 15.19 -3.26 -4.15
C GLU A 21 14.42 -3.70 -5.41
N GLY A 22 15.16 -3.97 -6.49
CA GLY A 22 14.61 -4.45 -7.77
C GLY A 22 13.52 -3.54 -8.31
N ALA A 23 12.50 -4.13 -8.90
CA ALA A 23 11.42 -3.40 -9.57
C ALA A 23 10.63 -2.46 -8.63
N TRP A 24 10.54 -2.76 -7.33
CA TRP A 24 9.96 -1.83 -6.36
C TRP A 24 10.92 -0.68 -6.03
N GLY A 25 12.24 -0.92 -6.05
CA GLY A 25 13.24 0.14 -5.96
C GLY A 25 13.16 1.10 -7.15
N ASP A 26 12.99 0.58 -8.36
CA ASP A 26 12.81 1.38 -9.58
C ASP A 26 11.49 2.17 -9.54
N CYS A 27 10.43 1.61 -8.94
CA CYS A 27 9.11 2.22 -8.88
C CYS A 27 9.00 3.30 -7.79
N LEU A 28 9.49 3.03 -6.59
CA LEU A 28 9.28 3.88 -5.39
C LEU A 28 10.58 4.47 -4.83
N GLY A 29 11.74 3.86 -5.12
CA GLY A 29 13.04 4.25 -4.57
C GLY A 29 13.12 4.08 -3.06
N GLU A 30 13.68 5.10 -2.41
CA GLU A 30 13.74 5.20 -0.97
C GLU A 30 12.46 5.82 -0.43
N ILE A 31 11.85 5.17 0.57
CA ILE A 31 10.63 5.64 1.22
C ILE A 31 10.80 5.75 2.73
N ASP A 32 9.98 6.57 3.39
CA ASP A 32 9.90 6.57 4.85
C ASP A 32 9.41 5.21 5.36
N SER A 33 9.99 4.72 6.46
CA SER A 33 9.53 3.48 7.13
C SER A 33 8.21 3.66 7.90
N THR A 34 7.65 4.85 7.87
CA THR A 34 6.39 5.23 8.54
C THR A 34 5.55 6.09 7.62
N GLY A 35 4.26 6.21 7.91
CA GLY A 35 3.34 7.02 7.12
C GLY A 35 2.29 6.19 6.41
N VAL A 36 1.75 6.69 5.32
CA VAL A 36 0.64 6.07 4.60
C VAL A 36 0.95 5.88 3.12
N VAL A 37 0.75 4.67 2.65
CA VAL A 37 0.69 4.32 1.21
C VAL A 37 -0.76 4.03 0.86
N LEU A 38 -1.27 4.61 -0.20
CA LEU A 38 -2.56 4.24 -0.78
C LEU A 38 -2.35 3.57 -2.13
N VAL A 39 -2.85 2.35 -2.26
CA VAL A 39 -2.89 1.57 -3.51
C VAL A 39 -4.35 1.48 -3.95
N TRP A 40 -4.67 1.93 -5.16
CA TRP A 40 -6.04 1.84 -5.66
C TRP A 40 -6.09 1.49 -7.14
N GLY A 41 -7.20 0.96 -7.61
CA GLY A 41 -7.41 0.56 -9.00
C GLY A 41 -8.69 -0.24 -9.17
N GLN A 42 -9.12 -0.42 -10.41
CA GLN A 42 -10.29 -1.21 -10.76
C GLN A 42 -10.09 -2.69 -10.40
N SER A 43 -11.20 -3.42 -10.20
CA SER A 43 -11.16 -4.87 -10.01
C SER A 43 -10.50 -5.56 -11.21
N GLY A 44 -9.76 -6.64 -10.98
CA GLY A 44 -9.10 -7.42 -12.03
C GLY A 44 -7.79 -6.82 -12.58
N ASN A 45 -7.37 -5.64 -12.16
CA ASN A 45 -6.14 -4.98 -12.66
C ASN A 45 -4.86 -5.38 -11.92
N GLY A 46 -4.92 -6.31 -10.97
CA GLY A 46 -3.74 -6.84 -10.30
C GLY A 46 -3.38 -6.17 -8.96
N LYS A 47 -4.29 -5.39 -8.32
CA LYS A 47 -4.03 -4.73 -7.02
C LYS A 47 -3.48 -5.68 -5.96
N SER A 48 -4.19 -6.79 -5.67
CA SER A 48 -3.76 -7.76 -4.65
C SER A 48 -2.40 -8.36 -4.96
N SER A 49 -2.09 -8.57 -6.25
CA SER A 49 -0.78 -9.04 -6.71
C SER A 49 0.32 -7.99 -6.47
N ALA A 50 0.08 -6.72 -6.81
CA ALA A 50 1.02 -5.64 -6.56
C ALA A 50 1.30 -5.48 -5.06
N VAL A 51 0.23 -5.46 -4.24
CA VAL A 51 0.34 -5.30 -2.79
C VAL A 51 1.04 -6.49 -2.15
N MET A 52 0.78 -7.73 -2.61
CA MET A 52 1.46 -8.92 -2.11
C MET A 52 2.96 -8.89 -2.44
N SER A 53 3.31 -8.47 -3.65
CA SER A 53 4.71 -8.29 -4.06
C SER A 53 5.42 -7.22 -3.21
N LEU A 54 4.77 -6.07 -2.99
CA LEU A 54 5.30 -5.01 -2.12
C LEU A 54 5.44 -5.50 -0.68
N ALA A 55 4.44 -6.22 -0.16
CA ALA A 55 4.50 -6.82 1.17
C ALA A 55 5.67 -7.80 1.31
N LYS A 56 5.94 -8.63 0.27
CA LYS A 56 7.11 -9.51 0.26
C LYS A 56 8.42 -8.70 0.35
N GLU A 57 8.55 -7.65 -0.44
CA GLU A 57 9.73 -6.77 -0.38
C GLU A 57 9.91 -6.15 1.01
N LEU A 58 8.83 -5.63 1.61
CA LEU A 58 8.87 -5.06 2.95
C LEU A 58 9.27 -6.06 4.04
N THR A 59 9.05 -7.38 3.85
CA THR A 59 9.51 -8.38 4.83
C THR A 59 11.03 -8.44 4.99
N LYS A 60 11.81 -7.92 4.04
CA LYS A 60 13.26 -7.78 4.16
C LYS A 60 13.64 -6.74 5.25
N HIS A 61 12.78 -5.76 5.48
CA HIS A 61 13.03 -4.61 6.34
C HIS A 61 12.33 -4.68 7.70
N GLY A 62 11.29 -5.53 7.85
CA GLY A 62 10.55 -5.66 9.09
C GLY A 62 9.41 -6.67 9.00
N LYS A 63 8.54 -6.66 10.00
CA LYS A 63 7.36 -7.54 10.04
C LYS A 63 6.20 -6.88 9.32
N VAL A 64 5.51 -7.65 8.50
CA VAL A 64 4.29 -7.27 7.80
C VAL A 64 3.08 -7.97 8.41
N LEU A 65 2.05 -7.23 8.75
CA LEU A 65 0.71 -7.74 9.04
C LEU A 65 -0.21 -7.44 7.85
N TYR A 66 -0.72 -8.47 7.21
CA TYR A 66 -1.72 -8.36 6.16
C TYR A 66 -3.12 -8.58 6.76
N VAL A 67 -3.95 -7.55 6.73
CA VAL A 67 -5.33 -7.57 7.22
C VAL A 67 -6.23 -7.78 6.00
N SER A 68 -6.70 -9.02 5.82
CA SER A 68 -7.58 -9.41 4.72
C SER A 68 -9.04 -9.28 5.17
N LEU A 69 -9.63 -8.11 4.94
CA LEU A 69 -11.01 -7.81 5.32
C LEU A 69 -12.02 -8.24 4.26
N GLU A 70 -11.61 -8.25 2.99
CA GLU A 70 -12.47 -8.53 1.84
C GLU A 70 -12.49 -10.02 1.49
N GLU A 71 -11.33 -10.61 1.22
CA GLU A 71 -11.23 -11.99 0.74
C GLU A 71 -11.12 -13.04 1.87
N GLY A 72 -10.73 -12.63 3.06
CA GLY A 72 -10.45 -13.56 4.16
C GLY A 72 -9.37 -14.57 3.77
N TYR A 73 -9.65 -15.87 3.95
CA TYR A 73 -8.78 -16.98 3.55
C TYR A 73 -9.25 -17.67 2.26
N ALA A 74 -9.94 -16.97 1.37
CA ALA A 74 -10.44 -17.51 0.11
C ALA A 74 -9.34 -18.13 -0.76
N LEU A 75 -9.73 -19.02 -1.68
CA LEU A 75 -8.81 -19.70 -2.59
C LEU A 75 -8.00 -18.71 -3.46
N SER A 76 -8.64 -17.61 -3.89
CA SER A 76 -7.99 -16.52 -4.62
C SER A 76 -6.81 -15.92 -3.85
N PHE A 77 -7.02 -15.63 -2.55
CA PHE A 77 -5.99 -15.14 -1.66
C PHE A 77 -4.88 -16.17 -1.45
N GLN A 78 -5.24 -17.44 -1.18
CA GLN A 78 -4.26 -18.52 -1.04
C GLN A 78 -3.41 -18.70 -2.32
N ASN A 79 -4.02 -18.62 -3.51
CA ASN A 79 -3.30 -18.68 -4.78
C ASN A 79 -2.34 -17.51 -4.95
N THR A 80 -2.72 -16.32 -4.49
CA THR A 80 -1.84 -15.15 -4.48
C THR A 80 -0.65 -15.36 -3.54
N LEU A 81 -0.87 -15.90 -2.34
CA LEU A 81 0.22 -16.28 -1.42
C LEU A 81 1.19 -17.27 -2.04
N ARG A 82 0.69 -18.31 -2.73
CA ARG A 82 1.53 -19.30 -3.43
C ARG A 82 2.32 -18.69 -4.57
N ARG A 83 1.68 -17.86 -5.41
CA ARG A 83 2.31 -17.17 -6.55
C ARG A 83 3.52 -16.35 -6.13
N TYR A 84 3.44 -15.67 -5.00
CA TYR A 84 4.54 -14.88 -4.46
C TYR A 84 5.43 -15.63 -3.46
N SER A 85 5.22 -16.94 -3.27
CA SER A 85 6.00 -17.76 -2.33
C SER A 85 6.08 -17.15 -0.93
N MET A 86 4.93 -16.64 -0.41
CA MET A 86 4.90 -15.90 0.86
C MET A 86 5.27 -16.76 2.07
N GLN A 87 5.20 -18.09 1.98
CA GLN A 87 5.68 -19.03 3.00
C GLN A 87 7.18 -18.85 3.31
N GLU A 88 7.98 -18.36 2.35
CA GLU A 88 9.40 -18.10 2.54
C GLU A 88 9.66 -16.95 3.54
N CYS A 89 8.70 -16.06 3.69
CA CYS A 89 8.80 -14.92 4.63
C CYS A 89 8.67 -15.35 6.10
N LYS A 90 8.23 -16.58 6.38
CA LYS A 90 8.11 -17.16 7.73
C LYS A 90 7.35 -16.23 8.69
N ALA A 91 7.86 -16.01 9.89
CA ALA A 91 7.24 -15.16 10.91
C ALA A 91 7.26 -13.65 10.57
N ARG A 92 7.92 -13.23 9.48
CA ARG A 92 7.94 -11.83 9.06
C ARG A 92 6.69 -11.42 8.28
N PHE A 93 5.91 -12.36 7.79
CA PHE A 93 4.62 -12.11 7.15
C PHE A 93 3.51 -12.85 7.90
N GLN A 94 2.53 -12.11 8.37
CA GLN A 94 1.40 -12.67 9.10
C GLN A 94 0.11 -12.15 8.49
N VAL A 95 -0.93 -12.98 8.49
CA VAL A 95 -2.26 -12.65 7.98
C VAL A 95 -3.26 -12.71 9.13
N VAL A 96 -4.18 -11.76 9.14
CA VAL A 96 -5.36 -11.77 10.02
C VAL A 96 -6.60 -11.46 9.20
N THR A 97 -7.71 -12.09 9.57
CA THR A 97 -9.04 -11.85 9.02
C THR A 97 -10.09 -11.93 10.13
N GLY A 98 -11.28 -11.37 9.88
CA GLY A 98 -12.39 -11.42 10.84
C GLY A 98 -12.24 -10.52 12.06
N GLU A 99 -11.21 -9.68 12.11
CA GLU A 99 -11.04 -8.67 13.15
C GLU A 99 -11.49 -7.29 12.64
N ASP A 100 -12.14 -6.51 13.48
CA ASP A 100 -12.44 -5.10 13.22
C ASP A 100 -11.22 -4.20 13.40
N MET A 101 -11.33 -2.93 13.01
CA MET A 101 -10.22 -1.98 13.09
C MET A 101 -9.81 -1.64 14.53
N GLU A 102 -10.66 -1.87 15.52
CA GLU A 102 -10.35 -1.66 16.94
C GLU A 102 -9.46 -2.79 17.45
N ALA A 103 -9.80 -4.05 17.13
CA ALA A 103 -8.97 -5.22 17.43
C ALA A 103 -7.62 -5.16 16.72
N ILE A 104 -7.60 -4.76 15.43
CA ILE A 104 -6.37 -4.53 14.68
C ILE A 104 -5.52 -3.44 15.36
N SER A 105 -6.11 -2.32 15.74
CA SER A 105 -5.42 -1.24 16.44
C SER A 105 -4.84 -1.70 17.81
N ALA A 106 -5.59 -2.50 18.56
CA ALA A 106 -5.10 -3.09 19.81
C ALA A 106 -3.91 -4.04 19.58
N ARG A 107 -3.96 -4.85 18.52
CA ARG A 107 -2.86 -5.73 18.10
C ARG A 107 -1.60 -4.94 17.75
N LEU A 108 -1.75 -3.87 16.97
CA LEU A 108 -0.65 -3.00 16.53
C LEU A 108 0.00 -2.21 17.67
N SER A 109 -0.74 -1.96 18.74
CA SER A 109 -0.24 -1.28 19.94
C SER A 109 0.63 -2.17 20.83
N LYS A 110 0.66 -3.50 20.60
CA LYS A 110 1.48 -4.43 21.38
C LYS A 110 2.96 -4.26 21.07
N ARG A 111 3.81 -4.48 22.07
CA ARG A 111 5.26 -4.53 21.89
C ARG A 111 5.64 -5.59 20.85
N ARG A 112 6.57 -5.28 19.95
CA ARG A 112 7.03 -6.15 18.85
C ARG A 112 5.94 -6.50 17.83
N SER A 113 4.87 -5.70 17.75
CA SER A 113 3.89 -5.79 16.65
C SER A 113 4.54 -5.49 15.28
N ALA A 114 3.80 -5.73 14.21
CA ALA A 114 4.30 -5.50 12.85
C ALA A 114 4.74 -4.04 12.63
N ASP A 115 5.78 -3.86 11.82
CA ASP A 115 6.30 -2.56 11.40
C ASP A 115 5.47 -1.99 10.24
N PHE A 116 5.00 -2.88 9.37
CA PHE A 116 4.23 -2.59 8.17
C PHE A 116 2.86 -3.25 8.25
N VAL A 117 1.82 -2.54 7.85
CA VAL A 117 0.44 -3.01 7.95
C VAL A 117 -0.25 -2.81 6.61
N VAL A 118 -0.74 -3.88 6.00
CA VAL A 118 -1.61 -3.83 4.83
C VAL A 118 -3.06 -3.98 5.29
N ILE A 119 -3.94 -3.10 4.83
CA ILE A 119 -5.39 -3.15 5.08
C ILE A 119 -6.10 -3.29 3.73
N ASP A 120 -6.56 -4.50 3.45
CA ASP A 120 -7.21 -4.89 2.20
C ASP A 120 -8.66 -5.36 2.45
N SER A 121 -9.64 -4.52 2.17
CA SER A 121 -9.57 -3.21 1.55
C SER A 121 -10.09 -2.10 2.47
N PHE A 122 -9.78 -0.85 2.11
CA PHE A 122 -10.23 0.34 2.86
C PHE A 122 -11.75 0.39 3.01
N GLN A 123 -12.52 -0.02 1.99
CA GLN A 123 -13.97 -0.03 2.02
C GLN A 123 -14.53 -0.95 3.12
N TYR A 124 -13.92 -2.12 3.31
CA TYR A 124 -14.32 -3.08 4.36
C TYR A 124 -13.83 -2.69 5.75
N SER A 125 -12.85 -1.77 5.86
CA SER A 125 -12.41 -1.25 7.16
C SER A 125 -13.45 -0.38 7.86
N GLN A 126 -14.47 0.10 7.14
CA GLN A 126 -15.49 1.04 7.61
C GLN A 126 -14.94 2.32 8.23
N LEU A 127 -13.70 2.68 7.89
CA LEU A 127 -13.08 3.92 8.35
C LEU A 127 -13.67 5.11 7.58
N ASN A 128 -14.29 6.03 8.32
CA ASN A 128 -14.47 7.39 7.79
C ASN A 128 -13.15 8.17 7.95
N TYR A 129 -13.07 9.36 7.33
CA TYR A 129 -11.83 10.14 7.33
C TYR A 129 -11.35 10.53 8.75
N LYS A 130 -12.27 10.82 9.68
CA LYS A 130 -11.92 11.13 11.08
C LYS A 130 -11.27 9.92 11.77
N ARG A 131 -11.89 8.75 11.69
CA ARG A 131 -11.34 7.50 12.27
C ARG A 131 -10.01 7.09 11.61
N TYR A 132 -9.88 7.33 10.30
CA TYR A 132 -8.60 7.15 9.60
C TYR A 132 -7.49 8.03 10.20
N LEU A 133 -7.75 9.33 10.43
CA LEU A 133 -6.77 10.24 11.02
C LEU A 133 -6.39 9.81 12.45
N GLU A 134 -7.36 9.37 13.24
CA GLU A 134 -7.13 8.83 14.60
C GLU A 134 -6.25 7.57 14.54
N PHE A 135 -6.55 6.64 13.64
CA PHE A 135 -5.77 5.42 13.42
C PHE A 135 -4.34 5.73 12.97
N LYS A 136 -4.16 6.58 11.95
CA LYS A 136 -2.86 7.05 11.47
C LYS A 136 -2.04 7.70 12.60
N LYS A 137 -2.64 8.59 13.38
CA LYS A 137 -1.99 9.26 14.50
C LYS A 137 -1.55 8.28 15.57
N LYS A 138 -2.41 7.35 15.95
CA LYS A 138 -2.12 6.32 16.97
C LYS A 138 -0.99 5.39 16.55
N HIS A 139 -0.88 5.08 15.27
CA HIS A 139 0.12 4.18 14.69
C HIS A 139 1.16 4.91 13.83
N SER A 140 1.51 6.15 14.21
CA SER A 140 2.43 7.02 13.48
C SER A 140 3.87 6.48 13.36
N ASN A 141 4.20 5.43 14.12
CA ASN A 141 5.47 4.71 14.06
C ASN A 141 5.45 3.52 13.08
N LYS A 142 4.44 3.39 12.25
CA LYS A 142 4.27 2.29 11.28
C LYS A 142 4.06 2.82 9.87
N LEU A 143 4.40 2.01 8.89
CA LEU A 143 3.97 2.22 7.51
C LEU A 143 2.64 1.48 7.30
N ILE A 144 1.60 2.23 6.95
CA ILE A 144 0.24 1.70 6.75
C ILE A 144 -0.08 1.75 5.27
N ILE A 145 -0.38 0.61 4.69
CA ILE A 145 -0.73 0.46 3.27
C ILE A 145 -2.22 0.17 3.19
N PHE A 146 -2.99 1.12 2.69
CA PHE A 146 -4.40 0.93 2.40
C PHE A 146 -4.58 0.52 0.94
N VAL A 147 -5.36 -0.53 0.74
CA VAL A 147 -5.81 -0.97 -0.59
C VAL A 147 -7.23 -0.46 -0.79
N SER A 148 -7.52 0.17 -1.92
CA SER A 148 -8.84 0.72 -2.21
C SER A 148 -9.33 0.30 -3.58
N HIS A 149 -10.63 0.08 -3.69
CA HIS A 149 -11.29 0.01 -5.00
C HIS A 149 -11.21 1.37 -5.69
N ALA A 150 -11.44 1.39 -6.98
CA ALA A 150 -11.52 2.62 -7.76
C ALA A 150 -12.93 2.85 -8.32
N ASP A 151 -13.29 4.12 -8.39
CA ASP A 151 -14.40 4.64 -9.16
C ASP A 151 -13.81 5.58 -10.23
N GLY A 152 -13.86 5.14 -11.50
CA GLY A 152 -13.06 5.76 -12.55
C GLY A 152 -11.56 5.72 -12.21
N LYS A 153 -10.91 6.87 -12.21
CA LYS A 153 -9.49 7.04 -11.84
C LYS A 153 -9.28 7.45 -10.37
N GLN A 154 -10.34 7.57 -9.57
CA GLN A 154 -10.25 7.95 -8.16
C GLN A 154 -10.46 6.73 -7.26
N PRO A 155 -9.96 6.75 -6.03
CA PRO A 155 -10.36 5.76 -5.02
C PRO A 155 -11.86 5.85 -4.75
N ALA A 156 -12.50 4.69 -4.54
CA ALA A 156 -13.94 4.61 -4.34
C ALA A 156 -14.36 5.15 -2.97
N GLY A 157 -15.27 6.11 -2.98
CA GLY A 157 -15.88 6.71 -1.79
C GLY A 157 -15.10 7.92 -1.24
N ARG A 158 -15.86 8.87 -0.65
CA ARG A 158 -15.33 10.16 -0.16
C ARG A 158 -14.16 10.02 0.82
N ALA A 159 -14.22 9.05 1.73
CA ALA A 159 -13.17 8.83 2.71
C ALA A 159 -11.87 8.39 2.04
N ALA A 160 -11.92 7.44 1.08
CA ALA A 160 -10.75 6.98 0.35
C ALA A 160 -10.12 8.09 -0.52
N VAL A 161 -10.94 8.94 -1.13
CA VAL A 161 -10.46 10.15 -1.83
C VAL A 161 -9.70 11.07 -0.87
N SER A 162 -10.23 11.32 0.33
CA SER A 162 -9.54 12.15 1.33
C SER A 162 -8.23 11.51 1.78
N VAL A 163 -8.19 10.18 1.95
CA VAL A 163 -6.94 9.43 2.23
C VAL A 163 -5.93 9.59 1.11
N LYS A 164 -6.34 9.61 -0.16
CA LYS A 164 -5.44 9.84 -1.30
C LYS A 164 -4.72 11.19 -1.19
N TYR A 165 -5.42 12.25 -0.76
CA TYR A 165 -4.77 13.56 -0.56
C TYR A 165 -3.78 13.55 0.59
N ASP A 166 -4.07 12.79 1.65
CA ASP A 166 -3.24 12.71 2.86
C ASP A 166 -2.05 11.72 2.74
N ALA A 167 -2.15 10.70 1.89
CA ALA A 167 -1.14 9.66 1.71
C ALA A 167 0.20 10.22 1.23
N ASP A 168 1.28 9.64 1.77
CA ASP A 168 2.66 9.99 1.44
C ASP A 168 3.08 9.36 0.10
N GLN A 169 2.68 8.11 -0.13
CA GLN A 169 2.85 7.39 -1.39
C GLN A 169 1.50 7.02 -1.98
N LYS A 170 1.36 7.16 -3.28
CA LYS A 170 0.15 6.93 -4.05
C LYS A 170 0.47 6.03 -5.22
N ILE A 171 -0.19 4.87 -5.27
CA ILE A 171 0.06 3.85 -6.28
C ILE A 171 -1.25 3.56 -7.02
N TRP A 172 -1.34 4.00 -8.25
CA TRP A 172 -2.43 3.66 -9.15
C TRP A 172 -2.16 2.33 -9.83
N VAL A 173 -3.13 1.42 -9.79
CA VAL A 173 -3.01 0.10 -10.46
C VAL A 173 -4.01 0.04 -11.61
N GLU A 174 -3.47 -0.04 -12.83
CA GLU A 174 -4.24 -0.14 -14.07
C GLU A 174 -3.50 -1.02 -15.07
N GLY A 175 -4.24 -1.90 -15.75
CA GLY A 175 -3.70 -2.71 -16.83
C GLY A 175 -2.44 -3.47 -16.45
N TYR A 176 -2.43 -4.08 -15.26
CA TYR A 176 -1.32 -4.85 -14.69
C TYR A 176 -0.02 -4.07 -14.48
N LYS A 177 -0.13 -2.76 -14.33
CA LYS A 177 0.96 -1.89 -13.88
C LYS A 177 0.56 -1.20 -12.57
N ALA A 178 1.50 -1.09 -11.64
CA ALA A 178 1.41 -0.21 -10.49
C ALA A 178 2.23 1.04 -10.79
N ILE A 179 1.57 2.19 -10.83
CA ILE A 179 2.14 3.48 -11.23
C ILE A 179 2.24 4.35 -9.99
N SER A 180 3.46 4.73 -9.65
CA SER A 180 3.73 5.60 -8.49
C SER A 180 3.42 7.06 -8.83
N ASN A 181 2.74 7.73 -7.91
CA ASN A 181 2.47 9.18 -7.95
C ASN A 181 2.50 9.72 -6.51
N GLY A 182 3.68 9.68 -5.88
CA GLY A 182 3.89 10.07 -4.50
C GLY A 182 4.24 11.54 -4.31
N ARG A 183 4.52 11.90 -3.04
CA ARG A 183 4.97 13.26 -2.68
C ARG A 183 6.45 13.52 -3.03
N TYR A 184 7.21 12.47 -3.30
CA TYR A 184 8.63 12.60 -3.60
C TYR A 184 8.82 12.94 -5.07
N ILE A 185 9.46 14.07 -5.35
CA ILE A 185 9.79 14.48 -6.71
C ILE A 185 10.80 13.48 -7.29
N GLY A 186 10.48 12.94 -8.46
CA GLY A 186 11.34 11.95 -9.14
C GLY A 186 10.93 10.49 -8.97
N ASN A 187 10.11 10.15 -7.97
CA ASN A 187 9.62 8.77 -7.77
C ASN A 187 8.30 8.54 -8.54
N THR A 188 8.35 8.69 -9.85
CA THR A 188 7.24 8.39 -10.78
C THR A 188 7.57 7.13 -11.58
N GLY A 189 7.79 6.02 -10.85
CA GLY A 189 8.13 4.76 -11.49
C GLY A 189 6.92 3.88 -11.75
N GLU A 190 7.16 2.82 -12.51
CA GLU A 190 6.18 1.78 -12.77
C GLU A 190 6.70 0.43 -12.29
N TYR A 191 5.82 -0.36 -11.66
CA TYR A 191 6.06 -1.77 -11.38
C TYR A 191 5.13 -2.60 -12.27
N ILE A 192 5.71 -3.46 -13.12
CA ILE A 192 4.94 -4.36 -13.97
C ILE A 192 4.54 -5.60 -13.17
N ILE A 193 3.24 -5.77 -12.99
CA ILE A 193 2.66 -6.87 -12.21
C ILE A 193 2.62 -8.16 -13.02
N TRP A 194 2.27 -8.04 -14.30
CA TRP A 194 2.18 -9.13 -15.26
C TRP A 194 2.48 -8.62 -16.67
N GLU A 195 3.65 -9.02 -17.19
CA GLU A 195 4.21 -8.54 -18.46
C GLU A 195 3.25 -8.70 -19.66
N GLN A 196 2.74 -9.92 -19.86
CA GLN A 196 1.87 -10.20 -21.00
C GLN A 196 0.57 -9.41 -20.91
N GLY A 197 -0.09 -9.42 -19.73
CA GLY A 197 -1.33 -8.67 -19.55
C GLY A 197 -1.14 -7.16 -19.72
N ALA A 198 -0.02 -6.62 -19.25
CA ALA A 198 0.30 -5.21 -19.45
C ALA A 198 0.48 -4.87 -20.93
N LYS A 199 1.23 -5.68 -21.68
CA LYS A 199 1.40 -5.50 -23.14
C LYS A 199 0.07 -5.53 -23.88
N GLU A 200 -0.80 -6.49 -23.57
CA GLU A 200 -2.12 -6.60 -24.20
C GLU A 200 -3.02 -5.42 -23.86
N TYR A 201 -3.09 -5.02 -22.58
CA TYR A 201 -3.95 -3.91 -22.15
C TYR A 201 -3.51 -2.58 -22.77
N TRP A 202 -2.24 -2.23 -22.61
CA TRP A 202 -1.73 -0.94 -23.07
C TRP A 202 -1.59 -0.87 -24.59
N GLY A 203 -1.30 -1.99 -25.27
CA GLY A 203 -1.28 -2.06 -26.74
C GLY A 203 -2.66 -1.80 -27.38
N ARG A 204 -3.76 -2.29 -26.79
CA ARG A 204 -5.13 -1.98 -27.24
C ARG A 204 -5.48 -0.52 -26.99
N LYS A 205 -5.11 0.01 -25.82
CA LYS A 205 -5.41 1.41 -25.45
C LYS A 205 -4.72 2.42 -26.37
N THR A 206 -3.50 2.14 -26.82
CA THR A 206 -2.76 2.98 -27.76
C THR A 206 -3.41 2.98 -29.15
N LYS A 207 -3.96 1.83 -29.62
CA LYS A 207 -4.65 1.76 -30.90
C LYS A 207 -5.94 2.59 -30.91
N ASN A 208 -6.76 2.47 -29.86
CA ASN A 208 -8.02 3.22 -29.76
C ASN A 208 -7.81 4.74 -29.69
N ASN A 209 -6.73 5.20 -29.03
CA ASN A 209 -6.43 6.65 -28.98
C ASN A 209 -5.86 7.22 -30.30
N ASN A 210 -5.43 6.39 -31.24
CA ASN A 210 -4.95 6.81 -32.56
C ASN A 210 -6.04 6.76 -33.62
N GLU A 211 -7.25 6.27 -33.31
CA GLU A 211 -8.40 6.19 -34.18
C GLU A 211 -9.47 7.26 -33.87
N GLU A 212 -9.27 8.08 -32.83
CA GLU A 212 -10.05 9.31 -32.53
C GLU A 212 -9.29 10.57 -33.01
#